data_ec0ed32cb87e50fef063507242417cd7
#
_entry.id   ec0ed32cb87e50fef063507242417cd7
#
_cell.length_a   1.000
_cell.length_b   1.000
_cell.length_c   1.000
_cell.angle_alpha   90.00
_cell.angle_beta   90.00
_cell.angle_gamma   90.00
#
_symmetry.space_group_name_H-M   'P 1'
#
loop_
_entity.id
_entity.type
_entity.pdbx_description
1 polymer ?
#
loop_
_entity_poly.entity_id
_entity_poly.type
_entity_poly.pdbx_seq_one_letter_code
_entity_poly.pdbx_strand_id
1 'polypeptide(L)'
;MKILVTGSEGFVGQHLVADLKNQKHKVVKFDLATGQNILNNSHLDKYLDGIDIVVHLAAIIENHNPNLWKVNVDGTKNLIKKSIEKKVKKFIFLSSTGVYGFTKGVVDEKTPTNPENLYGKSKVEAEQIVLSHQEELEVCILRSAMILGPNKYWSRMFKVLRKGLPLPTNGKNTFQIIFVKELTNALILLIKKGYSGEIYLVSGKEKPTLKGFCLEAKEQLGKKRKLLTMPTYWALFIGKILRVKILTRENIRHLSKERKYNTKKIIELGFKQQYNLSEAILETIEDIKQMGL
;
A
#
# COMPACT_ATOMS: atom_id res chain seq x y z
N MET A 1 7.74 17.33 -16.39
CA MET A 1 7.93 17.65 -14.97
C MET A 1 9.08 16.82 -14.41
N LYS A 2 9.79 17.33 -13.42
CA LYS A 2 10.83 16.61 -12.68
C LYS A 2 10.23 16.13 -11.36
N ILE A 3 10.11 14.80 -11.21
CA ILE A 3 9.38 14.17 -10.10
C ILE A 3 10.35 13.36 -9.25
N LEU A 4 10.41 13.65 -7.95
CA LEU A 4 11.15 12.83 -6.99
C LEU A 4 10.22 11.78 -6.41
N VAL A 5 10.65 10.51 -6.45
CA VAL A 5 9.95 9.38 -5.86
C VAL A 5 10.80 8.82 -4.73
N THR A 6 10.36 8.97 -3.48
CA THR A 6 11.01 8.30 -2.34
C THR A 6 10.49 6.89 -2.18
N GLY A 7 11.32 5.96 -1.72
CA GLY A 7 10.95 4.54 -1.73
C GLY A 7 10.91 3.96 -3.14
N SER A 8 11.73 4.52 -4.05
CA SER A 8 11.74 4.21 -5.48
C SER A 8 12.15 2.79 -5.82
N GLU A 9 12.93 2.13 -4.97
CA GLU A 9 13.33 0.72 -5.11
C GLU A 9 12.37 -0.25 -4.40
N GLY A 10 11.38 0.29 -3.67
CA GLY A 10 10.32 -0.48 -3.03
C GLY A 10 9.30 -1.04 -4.04
N PHE A 11 8.43 -1.92 -3.55
CA PHE A 11 7.42 -2.61 -4.37
C PHE A 11 6.56 -1.66 -5.23
N VAL A 12 5.96 -0.62 -4.62
CA VAL A 12 5.15 0.37 -5.37
C VAL A 12 6.03 1.31 -6.16
N GLY A 13 7.19 1.67 -5.60
CA GLY A 13 8.11 2.65 -6.19
C GLY A 13 8.63 2.25 -7.56
N GLN A 14 9.04 1.00 -7.73
CA GLN A 14 9.54 0.49 -9.02
C GLN A 14 8.47 0.58 -10.12
N HIS A 15 7.22 0.20 -9.84
CA HIS A 15 6.12 0.32 -10.79
C HIS A 15 5.84 1.80 -11.13
N LEU A 16 5.73 2.67 -10.11
CA LEU A 16 5.49 4.09 -10.34
C LEU A 16 6.61 4.76 -11.16
N VAL A 17 7.86 4.44 -10.85
CA VAL A 17 9.02 4.97 -11.60
C VAL A 17 8.95 4.54 -13.07
N ALA A 18 8.60 3.29 -13.35
CA ALA A 18 8.44 2.80 -14.72
C ALA A 18 7.32 3.56 -15.45
N ASP A 19 6.14 3.68 -14.84
CA ASP A 19 4.98 4.34 -15.43
C ASP A 19 5.24 5.84 -15.69
N LEU A 20 5.89 6.54 -14.76
CA LEU A 20 6.26 7.95 -14.92
C LEU A 20 7.28 8.16 -16.05
N LYS A 21 8.25 7.26 -16.19
CA LYS A 21 9.21 7.30 -17.31
C LYS A 21 8.54 7.06 -18.65
N ASN A 22 7.61 6.09 -18.73
CA ASN A 22 6.81 5.81 -19.94
C ASN A 22 5.99 7.05 -20.34
N GLN A 23 5.54 7.87 -19.38
CA GLN A 23 4.87 9.15 -19.63
C GLN A 23 5.85 10.32 -19.87
N LYS A 24 7.15 10.03 -20.12
CA LYS A 24 8.20 11.01 -20.43
C LYS A 24 8.45 12.04 -19.32
N HIS A 25 8.19 11.68 -18.05
CA HIS A 25 8.59 12.50 -16.91
C HIS A 25 10.08 12.28 -16.58
N LYS A 26 10.75 13.33 -16.11
CA LYS A 26 12.10 13.21 -15.52
C LYS A 26 11.97 12.72 -14.09
N VAL A 27 12.29 11.45 -13.83
CA VAL A 27 12.15 10.85 -12.51
C VAL A 27 13.47 10.84 -11.77
N VAL A 28 13.47 11.40 -10.56
CA VAL A 28 14.57 11.32 -9.61
C VAL A 28 14.24 10.24 -8.58
N LYS A 29 15.03 9.18 -8.57
CA LYS A 29 14.90 8.08 -7.61
C LYS A 29 15.55 8.50 -6.28
N PHE A 30 14.89 8.16 -5.16
CA PHE A 30 15.39 8.39 -3.82
C PHE A 30 15.03 7.21 -2.92
N ASP A 31 16.01 6.41 -2.56
CA ASP A 31 15.80 5.21 -1.75
C ASP A 31 17.00 4.88 -0.86
N LEU A 32 16.71 4.31 0.30
CA LEU A 32 17.76 3.85 1.22
C LEU A 32 18.62 2.74 0.60
N ALA A 33 18.03 1.88 -0.23
CA ALA A 33 18.74 0.81 -0.93
C ALA A 33 19.81 1.33 -1.92
N THR A 34 19.67 2.57 -2.37
CA THR A 34 20.62 3.26 -3.25
C THR A 34 21.40 4.37 -2.52
N GLY A 35 21.43 4.32 -1.19
CA GLY A 35 22.23 5.19 -0.34
C GLY A 35 21.60 6.53 0.02
N GLN A 36 20.34 6.81 -0.37
CA GLN A 36 19.66 8.06 0.00
C GLN A 36 18.77 7.84 1.22
N ASN A 37 18.88 8.74 2.21
CA ASN A 37 18.14 8.63 3.46
C ASN A 37 17.35 9.91 3.74
N ILE A 38 16.02 9.79 3.93
CA ILE A 38 15.11 10.91 4.25
C ILE A 38 15.37 11.56 5.62
N LEU A 39 16.16 10.90 6.46
CA LEU A 39 16.62 11.45 7.73
C LEU A 39 17.90 12.30 7.59
N ASN A 40 18.50 12.34 6.40
CA ASN A 40 19.73 13.09 6.13
C ASN A 40 19.42 14.35 5.31
N ASN A 41 19.53 15.51 5.94
CA ASN A 41 19.24 16.80 5.30
C ASN A 41 20.13 17.06 4.08
N SER A 42 21.42 16.69 4.09
CA SER A 42 22.30 16.88 2.94
C SER A 42 21.84 16.08 1.71
N HIS A 43 21.29 14.87 1.94
CA HIS A 43 20.68 14.10 0.85
C HIS A 43 19.43 14.82 0.30
N LEU A 44 18.57 15.31 1.20
CA LEU A 44 17.36 16.03 0.80
C LEU A 44 17.69 17.32 0.03
N ASP A 45 18.67 18.11 0.52
CA ASP A 45 19.12 19.33 -0.13
C ASP A 45 19.61 19.09 -1.57
N LYS A 46 20.39 18.01 -1.77
CA LYS A 46 20.93 17.63 -3.07
C LYS A 46 19.86 17.14 -4.04
N TYR A 47 18.95 16.25 -3.58
CA TYR A 47 18.01 15.57 -4.47
C TYR A 47 16.73 16.34 -4.73
N LEU A 48 16.33 17.29 -3.87
CA LEU A 48 15.15 18.13 -4.05
C LEU A 48 15.41 19.33 -4.97
N ASP A 49 16.64 19.58 -5.37
CA ASP A 49 16.97 20.72 -6.20
C ASP A 49 16.29 20.66 -7.58
N GLY A 50 15.50 21.70 -7.88
CA GLY A 50 14.71 21.81 -9.10
C GLY A 50 13.64 20.72 -9.28
N ILE A 51 13.15 20.10 -8.22
CA ILE A 51 12.03 19.14 -8.25
C ILE A 51 10.70 19.90 -8.33
N ASP A 52 9.84 19.50 -9.28
CA ASP A 52 8.47 20.02 -9.36
C ASP A 52 7.52 19.34 -8.37
N ILE A 53 7.61 18.02 -8.26
CA ILE A 53 6.66 17.17 -7.49
C ILE A 53 7.42 16.13 -6.70
N VAL A 54 7.01 15.91 -5.45
CA VAL A 54 7.45 14.79 -4.61
C VAL A 54 6.32 13.76 -4.49
N VAL A 55 6.62 12.50 -4.75
CA VAL A 55 5.75 11.37 -4.42
C VAL A 55 6.43 10.56 -3.32
N HIS A 56 5.88 10.67 -2.11
CA HIS A 56 6.46 10.06 -0.92
C HIS A 56 5.88 8.67 -0.65
N LEU A 57 6.65 7.64 -1.01
CA LEU A 57 6.29 6.22 -0.82
C LEU A 57 7.17 5.54 0.24
N ALA A 58 8.32 6.14 0.61
CA ALA A 58 9.23 5.56 1.60
C ALA A 58 8.53 5.37 2.94
N ALA A 59 8.53 4.14 3.43
CA ALA A 59 7.99 3.79 4.74
C ALA A 59 8.50 2.43 5.20
N ILE A 60 8.64 2.26 6.49
CA ILE A 60 8.81 0.97 7.14
C ILE A 60 7.42 0.44 7.53
N ILE A 61 7.10 -0.79 7.12
CA ILE A 61 5.79 -1.43 7.35
C ILE A 61 5.82 -2.46 8.48
N GLU A 62 6.99 -2.94 8.87
CA GLU A 62 7.19 -3.94 9.92
C GLU A 62 7.02 -3.33 11.31
N ASN A 63 5.94 -3.69 12.04
CA ASN A 63 5.60 -3.13 13.35
C ASN A 63 6.69 -3.28 14.43
N HIS A 64 7.58 -4.27 14.28
CA HIS A 64 8.67 -4.52 15.27
C HIS A 64 9.95 -3.78 14.91
N ASN A 65 10.01 -3.06 13.79
CA ASN A 65 11.21 -2.34 13.42
C ASN A 65 11.39 -1.11 14.31
N PRO A 66 12.51 -0.98 15.05
CA PRO A 66 12.73 0.12 15.99
C PRO A 66 12.81 1.49 15.31
N ASN A 67 13.12 1.53 14.01
CA ASN A 67 13.22 2.76 13.25
C ASN A 67 11.89 3.17 12.57
N LEU A 68 10.80 2.39 12.75
CA LEU A 68 9.53 2.63 12.06
C LEU A 68 9.04 4.07 12.29
N TRP A 69 8.96 4.50 13.54
CA TRP A 69 8.47 5.84 13.86
C TRP A 69 9.39 6.91 13.29
N LYS A 70 10.67 6.79 13.51
CA LYS A 70 11.68 7.74 13.04
C LYS A 70 11.63 7.92 11.51
N VAL A 71 11.54 6.82 10.75
CA VAL A 71 11.46 6.90 9.29
C VAL A 71 10.10 7.43 8.83
N ASN A 72 8.99 6.87 9.35
CA ASN A 72 7.67 7.20 8.84
C ASN A 72 7.18 8.59 9.28
N VAL A 73 7.59 9.07 10.44
CA VAL A 73 7.13 10.35 11.01
C VAL A 73 8.21 11.42 10.84
N ASP A 74 9.38 11.26 11.46
CA ASP A 74 10.43 12.28 11.40
C ASP A 74 10.97 12.43 9.96
N GLY A 75 11.10 11.31 9.22
CA GLY A 75 11.50 11.31 7.82
C GLY A 75 10.50 12.07 6.93
N THR A 76 9.18 11.87 7.14
CA THR A 76 8.14 12.62 6.43
C THR A 76 8.21 14.11 6.77
N LYS A 77 8.40 14.45 8.06
CA LYS A 77 8.55 15.83 8.53
C LYS A 77 9.76 16.52 7.90
N ASN A 78 10.90 15.85 7.84
CA ASN A 78 12.09 16.38 7.20
C ASN A 78 11.87 16.61 5.71
N LEU A 79 11.30 15.61 5.04
CA LEU A 79 11.09 15.65 3.59
C LEU A 79 10.14 16.79 3.20
N ILE A 80 9.00 16.97 3.90
CA ILE A 80 8.07 18.04 3.55
C ILE A 80 8.64 19.43 3.82
N LYS A 81 9.33 19.63 4.95
CA LYS A 81 10.00 20.91 5.25
C LYS A 81 11.04 21.27 4.18
N LYS A 82 11.88 20.30 3.79
CA LYS A 82 12.86 20.52 2.73
C LYS A 82 12.20 20.71 1.37
N SER A 83 11.06 20.10 1.10
CA SER A 83 10.30 20.34 -0.13
C SER A 83 9.80 21.77 -0.21
N ILE A 84 9.33 22.35 0.90
CA ILE A 84 8.94 23.77 0.99
C ILE A 84 10.15 24.70 0.77
N GLU A 85 11.25 24.46 1.49
CA GLU A 85 12.50 25.23 1.33
C GLU A 85 13.00 25.22 -0.13
N LYS A 86 12.85 24.11 -0.84
CA LYS A 86 13.25 23.91 -2.24
C LYS A 86 12.17 24.30 -3.26
N LYS A 87 11.06 24.90 -2.81
CA LYS A 87 9.95 25.38 -3.66
C LYS A 87 9.33 24.29 -4.54
N VAL A 88 9.23 23.08 -4.01
CA VAL A 88 8.45 22.00 -4.64
C VAL A 88 7.00 22.46 -4.75
N LYS A 89 6.34 22.20 -5.88
CA LYS A 89 4.96 22.66 -6.14
C LYS A 89 3.91 21.76 -5.54
N LYS A 90 4.16 20.43 -5.52
CA LYS A 90 3.17 19.45 -5.04
C LYS A 90 3.85 18.29 -4.31
N PHE A 91 3.20 17.86 -3.22
CA PHE A 91 3.63 16.72 -2.40
C PHE A 91 2.49 15.69 -2.31
N ILE A 92 2.73 14.48 -2.78
CA ILE A 92 1.77 13.39 -2.72
C ILE A 92 2.27 12.36 -1.72
N PHE A 93 1.46 12.09 -0.70
CA PHE A 93 1.78 11.14 0.35
C PHE A 93 0.98 9.85 0.20
N LEU A 94 1.66 8.72 0.08
CA LEU A 94 1.02 7.40 0.11
C LEU A 94 0.80 6.98 1.55
N SER A 95 -0.45 7.03 1.98
CA SER A 95 -0.93 6.50 3.24
C SER A 95 -1.56 5.11 3.07
N SER A 96 -2.26 4.63 4.05
CA SER A 96 -2.82 3.28 4.10
C SER A 96 -4.20 3.26 4.74
N THR A 97 -5.08 2.36 4.32
CA THR A 97 -6.31 2.04 5.06
C THR A 97 -6.05 1.43 6.44
N GLY A 98 -4.79 1.16 6.78
CA GLY A 98 -4.37 0.79 8.13
C GLY A 98 -4.68 1.86 9.18
N VAL A 99 -4.82 3.14 8.79
CA VAL A 99 -5.21 4.26 9.66
C VAL A 99 -6.59 4.08 10.28
N TYR A 100 -7.49 3.34 9.65
CA TYR A 100 -8.86 3.12 10.15
C TYR A 100 -8.98 2.01 11.19
N GLY A 101 -7.97 1.15 11.34
CA GLY A 101 -8.03 0.01 12.27
C GLY A 101 -9.13 -0.99 11.91
N PHE A 102 -9.79 -1.57 12.93
CA PHE A 102 -10.98 -2.41 12.79
C PHE A 102 -12.23 -1.54 12.76
N THR A 103 -12.83 -1.39 11.61
CA THR A 103 -14.04 -0.60 11.41
C THR A 103 -15.15 -1.54 10.93
N LYS A 104 -16.36 -1.37 11.44
CA LYS A 104 -17.55 -2.05 10.94
C LYS A 104 -18.15 -1.22 9.80
N GLY A 105 -18.64 -1.90 8.76
CA GLY A 105 -19.31 -1.24 7.64
C GLY A 105 -18.37 -0.79 6.52
N VAL A 106 -18.85 0.17 5.74
CA VAL A 106 -18.11 0.74 4.60
C VAL A 106 -17.30 1.93 5.08
N VAL A 107 -16.03 1.93 4.76
CA VAL A 107 -15.07 2.98 5.12
C VAL A 107 -14.88 3.94 3.96
N ASP A 108 -14.83 5.23 4.25
CA ASP A 108 -14.51 6.31 3.31
C ASP A 108 -13.47 7.28 3.93
N GLU A 109 -13.17 8.38 3.24
CA GLU A 109 -12.19 9.38 3.69
C GLU A 109 -12.62 10.11 4.96
N LYS A 110 -13.94 10.22 5.23
CA LYS A 110 -14.52 10.89 6.40
C LYS A 110 -14.58 9.99 7.64
N THR A 111 -14.38 8.68 7.45
CA THR A 111 -14.37 7.72 8.56
C THR A 111 -13.24 8.05 9.54
N PRO A 112 -13.52 8.19 10.86
CA PRO A 112 -12.49 8.49 11.85
C PRO A 112 -11.34 7.47 11.84
N THR A 113 -10.12 7.94 11.99
CA THR A 113 -8.95 7.08 12.13
C THR A 113 -8.90 6.44 13.51
N ASN A 114 -8.62 5.14 13.57
CA ASN A 114 -8.47 4.37 14.81
C ASN A 114 -7.43 3.25 14.63
N PRO A 115 -6.16 3.61 14.41
CA PRO A 115 -5.11 2.64 14.06
C PRO A 115 -4.80 1.70 15.22
N GLU A 116 -4.66 0.40 14.92
CA GLU A 116 -4.44 -0.64 15.93
C GLU A 116 -2.96 -0.95 16.19
N ASN A 117 -2.09 -0.64 15.25
CA ASN A 117 -0.68 -0.98 15.33
C ASN A 117 0.21 0.23 15.09
N LEU A 118 1.50 0.08 15.36
CA LEU A 118 2.47 1.17 15.26
C LEU A 118 2.57 1.75 13.85
N TYR A 119 2.49 0.89 12.83
CA TYR A 119 2.47 1.34 11.42
C TYR A 119 1.27 2.25 11.12
N GLY A 120 0.07 1.83 11.48
CA GLY A 120 -1.13 2.67 11.29
C GLY A 120 -1.05 3.99 12.05
N LYS A 121 -0.56 3.97 13.30
CA LYS A 121 -0.34 5.18 14.10
C LYS A 121 0.65 6.13 13.45
N SER A 122 1.79 5.61 12.95
CA SER A 122 2.78 6.43 12.25
C SER A 122 2.25 7.05 10.96
N LYS A 123 1.35 6.34 10.25
CA LYS A 123 0.71 6.90 9.06
C LYS A 123 -0.28 8.02 9.42
N VAL A 124 -1.07 7.89 10.49
CA VAL A 124 -1.96 8.96 10.97
C VAL A 124 -1.14 10.20 11.33
N GLU A 125 -0.06 10.06 12.10
CA GLU A 125 0.81 11.16 12.45
C GLU A 125 1.43 11.84 11.24
N ALA A 126 1.93 11.03 10.29
CA ALA A 126 2.48 11.55 9.03
C ALA A 126 1.43 12.28 8.18
N GLU A 127 0.17 11.81 8.12
CA GLU A 127 -0.93 12.53 7.46
C GLU A 127 -1.16 13.90 8.08
N GLN A 128 -1.17 14.00 9.42
CA GLN A 128 -1.34 15.27 10.14
C GLN A 128 -0.20 16.24 9.83
N ILE A 129 1.06 15.76 9.82
CA ILE A 129 2.22 16.56 9.43
C ILE A 129 2.07 17.07 8.00
N VAL A 130 1.68 16.22 7.06
CA VAL A 130 1.53 16.60 5.64
C VAL A 130 0.43 17.65 5.49
N LEU A 131 -0.74 17.44 6.11
CA LEU A 131 -1.87 18.37 6.03
C LEU A 131 -1.59 19.72 6.72
N SER A 132 -0.77 19.77 7.77
CA SER A 132 -0.43 21.03 8.43
C SER A 132 0.34 22.00 7.57
N HIS A 133 0.91 21.54 6.44
CA HIS A 133 1.64 22.36 5.47
C HIS A 133 0.86 22.67 4.18
N GLN A 134 -0.45 22.47 4.15
CA GLN A 134 -1.28 22.65 2.95
C GLN A 134 -1.35 24.10 2.43
N GLU A 135 -1.09 25.07 3.29
CA GLU A 135 -1.05 26.50 2.93
C GLU A 135 0.31 26.92 2.31
N GLU A 136 1.36 26.13 2.53
CA GLU A 136 2.71 26.42 2.05
C GLU A 136 3.07 25.60 0.79
N LEU A 137 2.42 24.46 0.61
CA LEU A 137 2.72 23.48 -0.45
C LEU A 137 1.44 22.74 -0.83
N GLU A 138 1.16 22.55 -2.12
CA GLU A 138 0.05 21.68 -2.53
C GLU A 138 0.28 20.26 -2.02
N VAL A 139 -0.58 19.77 -1.14
CA VAL A 139 -0.46 18.42 -0.55
C VAL A 139 -1.67 17.56 -0.86
N CYS A 140 -1.45 16.30 -1.24
CA CYS A 140 -2.51 15.31 -1.40
C CYS A 140 -2.14 14.02 -0.67
N ILE A 141 -3.11 13.36 -0.08
CA ILE A 141 -2.94 12.07 0.58
C ILE A 141 -3.73 10.99 -0.16
N LEU A 142 -3.09 9.85 -0.41
CA LEU A 142 -3.74 8.66 -0.96
C LEU A 142 -3.72 7.53 0.07
N ARG A 143 -4.89 7.21 0.66
CA ARG A 143 -5.05 6.03 1.51
C ARG A 143 -5.30 4.81 0.63
N SER A 144 -4.33 3.94 0.54
CA SER A 144 -4.41 2.72 -0.28
C SER A 144 -4.97 1.56 0.51
N ALA A 145 -5.88 0.79 -0.11
CA ALA A 145 -6.21 -0.56 0.33
C ALA A 145 -4.98 -1.48 0.26
N MET A 146 -5.11 -2.73 0.76
CA MET A 146 -4.04 -3.73 0.65
C MET A 146 -3.66 -3.94 -0.82
N ILE A 147 -2.36 -3.83 -1.12
CA ILE A 147 -1.86 -3.80 -2.48
C ILE A 147 -1.52 -5.22 -2.95
N LEU A 148 -2.16 -5.68 -4.03
CA LEU A 148 -1.85 -6.92 -4.74
C LEU A 148 -0.75 -6.65 -5.76
N GLY A 149 0.22 -7.56 -5.86
CA GLY A 149 1.28 -7.52 -6.86
C GLY A 149 2.50 -8.32 -6.46
N PRO A 150 3.56 -8.37 -7.27
CA PRO A 150 4.71 -9.26 -7.08
C PRO A 150 5.56 -8.83 -5.89
N ASN A 151 5.34 -9.47 -4.75
CA ASN A 151 6.14 -9.31 -3.54
C ASN A 151 6.18 -10.58 -2.69
N LYS A 152 7.03 -10.59 -1.66
CA LYS A 152 7.24 -11.74 -0.77
C LYS A 152 5.97 -12.18 -0.02
N TYR A 153 5.05 -11.25 0.31
CA TYR A 153 3.80 -11.59 0.98
C TYR A 153 2.90 -12.44 0.08
N TRP A 154 2.61 -11.95 -1.13
CA TRP A 154 1.75 -12.66 -2.08
C TRP A 154 2.39 -13.94 -2.59
N SER A 155 3.72 -13.96 -2.83
CA SER A 155 4.46 -15.18 -3.16
C SER A 155 4.24 -16.27 -2.10
N ARG A 156 4.35 -15.94 -0.81
CA ARG A 156 4.09 -16.89 0.28
C ARG A 156 2.63 -17.35 0.30
N MET A 157 1.69 -16.43 0.14
CA MET A 157 0.26 -16.74 0.12
C MET A 157 -0.08 -17.70 -1.02
N PHE A 158 0.39 -17.42 -2.24
CA PHE A 158 0.16 -18.31 -3.39
C PHE A 158 0.86 -19.67 -3.25
N LYS A 159 2.06 -19.73 -2.66
CA LYS A 159 2.71 -21.01 -2.32
C LYS A 159 1.85 -21.85 -1.35
N VAL A 160 1.24 -21.21 -0.35
CA VAL A 160 0.32 -21.87 0.61
C VAL A 160 -0.93 -22.40 -0.10
N LEU A 161 -1.56 -21.58 -0.96
CA LEU A 161 -2.74 -21.97 -1.73
C LEU A 161 -2.43 -23.10 -2.72
N ARG A 162 -1.27 -23.07 -3.37
CA ARG A 162 -0.81 -24.13 -4.29
C ARG A 162 -0.62 -25.47 -3.59
N LYS A 163 -0.15 -25.45 -2.32
CA LYS A 163 -0.02 -26.65 -1.47
C LYS A 163 -1.35 -27.20 -0.94
N GLY A 164 -2.46 -26.47 -1.16
CA GLY A 164 -3.78 -26.89 -0.70
C GLY A 164 -4.00 -26.79 0.82
N LEU A 165 -3.17 -26.02 1.52
CA LEU A 165 -3.32 -25.82 2.96
C LEU A 165 -4.63 -25.10 3.29
N PRO A 166 -5.28 -25.41 4.44
CA PRO A 166 -6.53 -24.78 4.79
C PRO A 166 -6.36 -23.30 5.16
N LEU A 167 -7.37 -22.49 4.84
CA LEU A 167 -7.43 -21.11 5.26
C LEU A 167 -7.69 -21.04 6.78
N PRO A 168 -6.90 -20.30 7.59
CA PRO A 168 -7.01 -20.27 9.05
C PRO A 168 -8.16 -19.40 9.56
N THR A 169 -9.24 -19.29 8.78
CA THR A 169 -10.45 -18.51 9.05
C THR A 169 -11.57 -19.02 8.15
N ASN A 170 -12.82 -18.66 8.43
CA ASN A 170 -13.95 -19.02 7.57
C ASN A 170 -13.94 -18.29 6.21
N GLY A 171 -13.17 -17.21 6.11
CA GLY A 171 -12.98 -16.42 4.88
C GLY A 171 -14.22 -15.70 4.37
N LYS A 172 -15.23 -15.46 5.21
CA LYS A 172 -16.50 -14.79 4.83
C LYS A 172 -16.39 -13.26 4.78
N ASN A 173 -15.33 -12.70 5.40
CA ASN A 173 -15.09 -11.26 5.41
C ASN A 173 -14.82 -10.75 4.00
N THR A 174 -15.29 -9.52 3.70
CA THR A 174 -14.97 -8.83 2.46
C THR A 174 -13.47 -8.52 2.40
N PHE A 175 -12.85 -8.79 1.27
CA PHE A 175 -11.41 -8.69 1.05
C PHE A 175 -11.12 -7.78 -0.15
N GLN A 176 -11.52 -6.51 -0.04
CA GLN A 176 -11.30 -5.53 -1.08
C GLN A 176 -9.85 -5.05 -1.05
N ILE A 177 -9.15 -5.23 -2.17
CA ILE A 177 -7.72 -4.95 -2.37
C ILE A 177 -7.55 -4.09 -3.60
N ILE A 178 -6.35 -3.56 -3.84
CA ILE A 178 -6.02 -2.83 -5.06
C ILE A 178 -4.81 -3.46 -5.76
N PHE A 179 -4.86 -3.57 -7.08
CA PHE A 179 -3.70 -4.01 -7.87
C PHE A 179 -2.64 -2.90 -7.95
N VAL A 180 -1.35 -3.26 -7.92
CA VAL A 180 -0.26 -2.28 -7.87
C VAL A 180 -0.28 -1.32 -9.06
N LYS A 181 -0.60 -1.79 -10.27
CA LYS A 181 -0.72 -0.93 -11.46
C LYS A 181 -1.89 0.05 -11.38
N GLU A 182 -2.99 -0.35 -10.73
CA GLU A 182 -4.10 0.56 -10.44
C GLU A 182 -3.72 1.62 -9.39
N LEU A 183 -2.92 1.24 -8.39
CA LEU A 183 -2.41 2.20 -7.41
C LEU A 183 -1.49 3.23 -8.06
N THR A 184 -0.59 2.82 -8.97
CA THR A 184 0.27 3.76 -9.70
C THR A 184 -0.55 4.68 -10.60
N ASN A 185 -1.60 4.18 -11.26
CA ASN A 185 -2.55 5.00 -12.01
C ASN A 185 -3.25 6.05 -11.13
N ALA A 186 -3.65 5.67 -9.90
CA ALA A 186 -4.23 6.60 -8.94
C ALA A 186 -3.22 7.68 -8.50
N LEU A 187 -1.97 7.32 -8.22
CA LEU A 187 -0.90 8.27 -7.89
C LEU A 187 -0.65 9.26 -9.06
N ILE A 188 -0.60 8.76 -10.29
CA ILE A 188 -0.45 9.59 -11.49
C ILE A 188 -1.65 10.52 -11.68
N LEU A 189 -2.85 10.06 -11.38
CA LEU A 189 -4.04 10.91 -11.40
C LEU A 189 -3.92 12.06 -10.38
N LEU A 190 -3.43 11.80 -9.16
CA LEU A 190 -3.21 12.84 -8.16
C LEU A 190 -2.12 13.83 -8.56
N ILE A 191 -1.06 13.37 -9.24
CA ILE A 191 -0.04 14.24 -9.82
C ILE A 191 -0.69 15.29 -10.74
N LYS A 192 -1.66 14.85 -11.56
CA LYS A 192 -2.32 15.69 -12.59
C LYS A 192 -3.48 16.52 -12.05
N LYS A 193 -4.27 15.98 -11.12
CA LYS A 193 -5.59 16.52 -10.76
C LYS A 193 -5.89 16.55 -9.26
N GLY A 194 -5.01 16.04 -8.39
CA GLY A 194 -5.26 16.04 -6.95
C GLY A 194 -5.38 17.46 -6.40
N TYR A 195 -6.43 17.75 -5.62
CA TYR A 195 -6.62 19.02 -4.95
C TYR A 195 -5.81 19.09 -3.65
N SER A 196 -5.27 20.27 -3.35
CA SER A 196 -4.51 20.50 -2.11
C SER A 196 -5.39 20.32 -0.88
N GLY A 197 -4.82 19.78 0.20
CA GLY A 197 -5.52 19.50 1.46
C GLY A 197 -6.42 18.25 1.43
N GLU A 198 -6.55 17.59 0.27
CA GLU A 198 -7.51 16.51 0.10
C GLU A 198 -6.92 15.12 0.36
N ILE A 199 -7.73 14.30 1.03
CA ILE A 199 -7.48 12.88 1.22
C ILE A 199 -8.33 12.10 0.22
N TYR A 200 -7.72 11.13 -0.44
CA TYR A 200 -8.38 10.19 -1.35
C TYR A 200 -8.18 8.77 -0.86
N LEU A 201 -9.21 7.93 -1.01
CA LEU A 201 -9.13 6.50 -0.72
C LEU A 201 -9.22 5.72 -2.03
N VAL A 202 -8.32 4.74 -2.21
CA VAL A 202 -8.31 3.90 -3.40
C VAL A 202 -8.32 2.42 -3.06
N SER A 203 -9.17 1.67 -3.77
CA SER A 203 -9.25 0.20 -3.70
C SER A 203 -9.77 -0.34 -5.03
N GLY A 204 -9.65 -1.64 -5.25
CA GLY A 204 -10.27 -2.30 -6.38
C GLY A 204 -11.79 -2.19 -6.33
N LYS A 205 -12.43 -2.23 -7.51
CA LYS A 205 -13.89 -2.15 -7.67
C LYS A 205 -14.59 -3.37 -7.05
N GLU A 206 -14.01 -4.55 -7.25
CA GLU A 206 -14.59 -5.80 -6.80
C GLU A 206 -14.43 -6.00 -5.30
N LYS A 207 -15.44 -6.62 -4.69
CA LYS A 207 -15.54 -6.87 -3.24
C LYS A 207 -15.66 -8.36 -2.94
N PRO A 208 -14.66 -9.18 -3.33
CA PRO A 208 -14.70 -10.60 -3.06
C PRO A 208 -14.67 -10.86 -1.55
N THR A 209 -15.17 -12.03 -1.13
CA THR A 209 -14.79 -12.54 0.17
C THR A 209 -13.33 -13.02 0.14
N LEU A 210 -12.68 -13.11 1.29
CA LEU A 210 -11.33 -13.69 1.36
C LEU A 210 -11.30 -15.10 0.77
N LYS A 211 -12.34 -15.92 1.04
CA LYS A 211 -12.49 -17.25 0.44
C LYS A 211 -12.64 -17.16 -1.08
N GLY A 212 -13.45 -16.22 -1.59
CA GLY A 212 -13.62 -15.99 -3.03
C GLY A 212 -12.31 -15.63 -3.71
N PHE A 213 -11.56 -14.69 -3.14
CA PHE A 213 -10.21 -14.33 -3.62
C PHE A 213 -9.26 -15.55 -3.66
N CYS A 214 -9.23 -16.35 -2.59
CA CYS A 214 -8.37 -17.54 -2.54
C CYS A 214 -8.78 -18.61 -3.55
N LEU A 215 -10.08 -18.78 -3.82
CA LEU A 215 -10.57 -19.73 -4.83
C LEU A 215 -10.17 -19.26 -6.24
N GLU A 216 -10.32 -18.00 -6.53
CA GLU A 216 -9.87 -17.39 -7.80
C GLU A 216 -8.36 -17.57 -8.00
N ALA A 217 -7.58 -17.23 -6.97
CA ALA A 217 -6.13 -17.41 -7.02
C ALA A 217 -5.72 -18.90 -7.24
N LYS A 218 -6.46 -19.87 -6.65
CA LYS A 218 -6.20 -21.29 -6.90
C LYS A 218 -6.47 -21.69 -8.34
N GLU A 219 -7.51 -21.16 -8.95
CA GLU A 219 -7.84 -21.40 -10.36
C GLU A 219 -6.73 -20.89 -11.27
N GLN A 220 -6.26 -19.65 -11.04
CA GLN A 220 -5.14 -19.06 -11.79
C GLN A 220 -3.80 -19.79 -11.55
N LEU A 221 -3.66 -20.49 -10.42
CA LEU A 221 -2.52 -21.39 -10.16
C LEU A 221 -2.65 -22.77 -10.79
N GLY A 222 -3.69 -23.03 -11.60
CA GLY A 222 -3.97 -24.32 -12.22
C GLY A 222 -4.37 -25.43 -11.22
N LYS A 223 -4.99 -25.03 -10.09
CA LYS A 223 -5.44 -25.97 -9.04
C LYS A 223 -6.95 -26.04 -8.98
N LYS A 224 -7.48 -27.23 -8.53
CA LYS A 224 -8.93 -27.39 -8.31
C LYS A 224 -9.47 -26.27 -7.41
N ARG A 225 -10.62 -25.70 -7.78
CA ARG A 225 -11.33 -24.64 -7.03
C ARG A 225 -11.96 -25.19 -5.74
N LYS A 226 -11.15 -25.82 -4.89
CA LYS A 226 -11.54 -26.36 -3.58
C LYS A 226 -10.62 -25.77 -2.52
N LEU A 227 -11.19 -25.12 -1.52
CA LEU A 227 -10.47 -24.52 -0.40
C LEU A 227 -11.06 -25.02 0.90
N LEU A 228 -10.23 -25.64 1.72
CA LEU A 228 -10.57 -25.99 3.08
C LEU A 228 -10.44 -24.78 3.98
N THR A 229 -11.34 -24.65 4.93
CA THR A 229 -11.29 -23.63 5.98
C THR A 229 -11.12 -24.32 7.33
N MET A 230 -10.40 -23.67 8.24
CA MET A 230 -10.14 -24.17 9.57
C MET A 230 -10.60 -23.12 10.60
N PRO A 231 -11.30 -23.51 11.67
CA PRO A 231 -11.60 -22.59 12.76
C PRO A 231 -10.31 -21.97 13.34
N THR A 232 -10.38 -20.69 13.67
CA THR A 232 -9.22 -19.91 14.12
C THR A 232 -8.50 -20.53 15.32
N TYR A 233 -9.25 -21.11 16.28
CA TYR A 233 -8.65 -21.73 17.47
C TYR A 233 -7.77 -22.94 17.12
N TRP A 234 -8.21 -23.79 16.16
CA TRP A 234 -7.40 -24.89 15.65
C TRP A 234 -6.16 -24.41 14.90
N ALA A 235 -6.29 -23.38 14.10
CA ALA A 235 -5.16 -22.79 13.40
C ALA A 235 -4.09 -22.25 14.37
N LEU A 236 -4.53 -21.58 15.45
CA LEU A 236 -3.63 -21.10 16.51
C LEU A 236 -2.97 -22.23 17.28
N PHE A 237 -3.72 -23.28 17.60
CA PHE A 237 -3.22 -24.46 18.30
C PHE A 237 -2.13 -25.17 17.47
N ILE A 238 -2.41 -25.46 16.20
CA ILE A 238 -1.44 -26.04 15.26
C ILE A 238 -0.22 -25.13 15.10
N GLY A 239 -0.45 -23.82 14.94
CA GLY A 239 0.62 -22.82 14.83
C GLY A 239 1.58 -22.85 16.02
N LYS A 240 1.05 -22.99 17.24
CA LYS A 240 1.83 -23.09 18.48
C LYS A 240 2.63 -24.40 18.55
N ILE A 241 1.99 -25.55 18.30
CA ILE A 241 2.63 -26.87 18.37
C ILE A 241 3.71 -27.04 17.31
N LEU A 242 3.38 -26.72 16.04
CA LEU A 242 4.27 -26.90 14.90
C LEU A 242 5.19 -25.70 14.67
N ARG A 243 5.19 -24.71 15.57
CA ARG A 243 5.97 -23.47 15.47
C ARG A 243 5.84 -22.77 14.10
N VAL A 244 4.64 -22.80 13.52
CA VAL A 244 4.36 -22.19 12.22
C VAL A 244 4.23 -20.67 12.39
N LYS A 245 5.28 -19.93 12.13
CA LYS A 245 5.37 -18.45 12.32
C LYS A 245 4.26 -17.63 11.66
N ILE A 246 3.59 -18.17 10.64
CA ILE A 246 2.48 -17.49 9.93
C ILE A 246 1.13 -17.60 10.66
N LEU A 247 0.93 -18.63 11.50
CA LEU A 247 -0.31 -18.88 12.24
C LEU A 247 -0.30 -18.17 13.61
N THR A 248 -0.06 -16.88 13.62
CA THR A 248 -0.15 -16.05 14.83
C THR A 248 -1.54 -15.43 14.95
N ARG A 249 -1.93 -15.07 16.19
CA ARG A 249 -3.20 -14.35 16.44
C ARG A 249 -3.30 -13.06 15.61
N GLU A 250 -2.21 -12.31 15.50
CA GLU A 250 -2.15 -11.07 14.75
C GLU A 250 -2.37 -11.31 13.25
N ASN A 251 -1.67 -12.29 12.64
CA ASN A 251 -1.81 -12.60 11.23
C ASN A 251 -3.22 -13.10 10.87
N ILE A 252 -3.79 -13.99 11.71
CA ILE A 252 -5.16 -14.50 11.48
C ILE A 252 -6.17 -13.37 11.64
N ARG A 253 -6.03 -12.53 12.67
CA ARG A 253 -6.87 -11.35 12.86
C ARG A 253 -6.79 -10.41 11.66
N HIS A 254 -5.58 -10.17 11.15
CA HIS A 254 -5.37 -9.35 9.95
C HIS A 254 -6.06 -9.94 8.71
N LEU A 255 -5.99 -11.25 8.50
CA LEU A 255 -6.71 -11.92 7.40
C LEU A 255 -8.23 -11.85 7.55
N SER A 256 -8.74 -11.93 8.78
CA SER A 256 -10.18 -11.91 9.08
C SER A 256 -10.79 -10.50 9.09
N LYS A 257 -9.99 -9.45 8.88
CA LYS A 257 -10.45 -8.07 8.90
C LYS A 257 -11.39 -7.81 7.72
N GLU A 258 -12.54 -7.19 8.02
CA GLU A 258 -13.43 -6.64 7.00
C GLU A 258 -12.72 -5.52 6.24
N ARG A 259 -12.73 -5.58 4.90
CA ARG A 259 -12.17 -4.56 4.02
C ARG A 259 -13.21 -4.19 2.99
N LYS A 260 -13.97 -3.14 3.29
CA LYS A 260 -15.04 -2.66 2.44
C LYS A 260 -14.95 -1.13 2.35
N TYR A 261 -14.62 -0.63 1.17
CA TYR A 261 -14.28 0.76 0.96
C TYR A 261 -15.23 1.44 -0.01
N ASN A 262 -15.53 2.72 0.23
CA ASN A 262 -16.17 3.62 -0.70
C ASN A 262 -15.10 4.52 -1.33
N THR A 263 -14.92 4.39 -2.63
CA THR A 263 -13.90 5.10 -3.41
C THR A 263 -14.52 6.13 -4.36
N LYS A 264 -15.72 6.61 -4.04
CA LYS A 264 -16.48 7.51 -4.90
C LYS A 264 -15.69 8.79 -5.22
N LYS A 265 -15.03 9.37 -4.25
CA LYS A 265 -14.26 10.61 -4.38
C LYS A 265 -13.15 10.53 -5.44
N ILE A 266 -12.35 9.48 -5.44
CA ILE A 266 -11.29 9.33 -6.45
C ILE A 266 -11.86 8.96 -7.83
N ILE A 267 -13.00 8.26 -7.89
CA ILE A 267 -13.70 7.99 -9.15
C ILE A 267 -14.23 9.30 -9.75
N GLU A 268 -14.81 10.19 -8.95
CA GLU A 268 -15.28 11.51 -9.40
C GLU A 268 -14.11 12.40 -9.86
N LEU A 269 -12.92 12.24 -9.30
CA LEU A 269 -11.70 12.90 -9.78
C LEU A 269 -11.27 12.38 -11.17
N GLY A 270 -11.80 11.23 -11.61
CA GLY A 270 -11.55 10.61 -12.91
C GLY A 270 -10.74 9.31 -12.87
N PHE A 271 -10.59 8.68 -11.70
CA PHE A 271 -9.96 7.37 -11.60
C PHE A 271 -10.81 6.32 -12.32
N LYS A 272 -10.19 5.60 -13.24
CA LYS A 272 -10.82 4.50 -13.98
C LYS A 272 -10.01 3.24 -13.76
N GLN A 273 -10.64 2.24 -13.20
CA GLN A 273 -10.03 0.92 -13.01
C GLN A 273 -9.96 0.18 -14.36
N GLN A 274 -8.80 -0.37 -14.66
CA GLN A 274 -8.48 -1.05 -15.92
C GLN A 274 -8.46 -2.58 -15.79
N TYR A 275 -8.15 -3.09 -14.58
CA TYR A 275 -8.01 -4.50 -14.30
C TYR A 275 -9.18 -5.04 -13.48
N ASN A 276 -9.73 -6.18 -13.86
CA ASN A 276 -10.57 -6.97 -12.96
C ASN A 276 -9.72 -7.81 -11.98
N LEU A 277 -10.37 -8.43 -11.00
CA LEU A 277 -9.65 -9.19 -9.97
C LEU A 277 -8.89 -10.39 -10.53
N SER A 278 -9.48 -11.11 -11.48
CA SER A 278 -8.88 -12.29 -12.08
C SER A 278 -7.61 -11.93 -12.86
N GLU A 279 -7.66 -10.89 -13.68
CA GLU A 279 -6.51 -10.34 -14.41
C GLU A 279 -5.39 -9.91 -13.46
N ALA A 280 -5.73 -9.16 -12.40
CA ALA A 280 -4.76 -8.70 -11.41
C ALA A 280 -4.07 -9.86 -10.67
N ILE A 281 -4.82 -10.94 -10.35
CA ILE A 281 -4.27 -12.14 -9.71
C ILE A 281 -3.35 -12.88 -10.69
N LEU A 282 -3.80 -13.10 -11.93
CA LEU A 282 -3.02 -13.80 -12.96
C LEU A 282 -1.69 -13.09 -13.21
N GLU A 283 -1.73 -11.80 -13.46
CA GLU A 283 -0.54 -11.00 -13.71
C GLU A 283 0.41 -11.00 -12.51
N THR A 284 -0.12 -10.89 -11.29
CA THR A 284 0.70 -11.01 -10.07
C THR A 284 1.40 -12.36 -9.97
N ILE A 285 0.72 -13.46 -10.34
CA ILE A 285 1.31 -14.81 -10.31
C ILE A 285 2.41 -14.95 -11.36
N GLU A 286 2.21 -14.40 -12.56
CA GLU A 286 3.19 -14.43 -13.65
C GLU A 286 4.44 -13.62 -13.27
N ASP A 287 4.29 -12.42 -12.77
CA ASP A 287 5.39 -11.57 -12.33
C ASP A 287 6.18 -12.22 -11.19
N ILE A 288 5.50 -12.86 -10.21
CA ILE A 288 6.15 -13.61 -9.13
C ILE A 288 7.01 -14.75 -9.68
N LYS A 289 6.53 -15.46 -10.71
CA LYS A 289 7.31 -16.55 -11.37
C LYS A 289 8.54 -15.99 -12.07
N GLN A 290 8.40 -14.87 -12.79
CA GLN A 290 9.51 -14.23 -13.50
C GLN A 290 10.59 -13.71 -12.55
N MET A 291 10.19 -13.19 -11.39
CA MET A 291 11.12 -12.70 -10.36
C MET A 291 11.76 -13.82 -9.52
N GLY A 292 11.37 -15.08 -9.70
CA GLY A 292 11.88 -16.20 -8.90
C GLY A 292 11.44 -16.17 -7.42
N LEU A 293 10.37 -15.44 -7.08
CA LEU A 293 9.88 -15.22 -5.72
C LEU A 293 8.98 -16.36 -5.20
#